data_9d8bd65d0d30727f321bfdb63c52239f
#
_entry.id   9d8bd65d0d30727f321bfdb63c52239f
#
_cell.length_a   1.000
_cell.length_b   1.000
_cell.length_c   1.000
_cell.angle_alpha   90.00
_cell.angle_beta   90.00
_cell.angle_gamma   90.00
#
_symmetry.space_group_name_H-M   'P 1'
#
loop_
_entity.id
_entity.type
_entity.pdbx_description
1 polymer ?
#
loop_
_entity_poly.entity_id
_entity_poly.type
_entity_poly.pdbx_seq_one_letter_code
_entity_poly.pdbx_strand_id
1 'polypeptide(L)'
;VDNLNRLIPGTPYESMSLQEIVKKADGPIFNNAAQAWNHTFFFLMLTPDQKPMPQKLADRIARDFGSVEAFKEEFSKAATGLFGSGWTWLAADKDGKLQIISESNAGNPMTKGLKPVMTIDVWEHAYYIDYRNRRADFIKSYWELIDWDKVADRIFPRKYHCTACDYVYDPAKGDPESGIAPGTAFEDIPDDWVCPVCGLYKDSFKIVEEK
;
A
#
# COMPACT_ATOMS: atom_id res chain seq x y z
N VAL A 1 7.80 -14.27 -6.51
CA VAL A 1 9.18 -13.82 -6.23
C VAL A 1 10.16 -14.56 -7.12
N ASP A 2 10.22 -15.90 -7.11
CA ASP A 2 11.22 -16.70 -7.84
C ASP A 2 11.25 -16.44 -9.35
N ASN A 3 10.07 -16.23 -9.98
CA ASN A 3 10.01 -15.87 -11.40
C ASN A 3 10.63 -14.50 -11.65
N LEU A 4 10.36 -13.52 -10.79
CA LEU A 4 10.95 -12.19 -10.91
C LEU A 4 12.47 -12.28 -10.78
N ASN A 5 12.98 -12.98 -9.77
CA ASN A 5 14.42 -13.17 -9.54
C ASN A 5 15.14 -13.86 -10.72
N ARG A 6 14.42 -14.64 -11.54
CA ARG A 6 14.97 -15.23 -12.77
C ARG A 6 14.91 -14.32 -13.97
N LEU A 7 13.99 -13.34 -13.99
CA LEU A 7 13.72 -12.48 -15.14
C LEU A 7 14.57 -11.19 -15.13
N ILE A 8 14.99 -10.72 -13.96
CA ILE A 8 15.68 -9.41 -13.83
C ILE A 8 17.20 -9.44 -14.06
N PRO A 9 17.95 -10.55 -13.85
CA PRO A 9 19.40 -10.55 -14.08
C PRO A 9 19.76 -10.14 -15.51
N GLY A 10 20.73 -9.23 -15.65
CA GLY A 10 21.17 -8.70 -16.94
C GLY A 10 20.22 -7.70 -17.60
N THR A 11 19.13 -7.31 -16.91
CA THR A 11 18.22 -6.26 -17.37
C THR A 11 18.50 -4.93 -16.68
N PRO A 12 17.96 -3.80 -17.19
CA PRO A 12 18.04 -2.51 -16.48
C PRO A 12 17.38 -2.51 -15.08
N TYR A 13 16.61 -3.53 -14.76
CA TYR A 13 15.87 -3.65 -13.49
C TYR A 13 16.64 -4.34 -12.37
N GLU A 14 17.82 -4.92 -12.64
CA GLU A 14 18.57 -5.75 -11.70
C GLU A 14 18.95 -5.02 -10.41
N SER A 15 19.25 -3.72 -10.50
CA SER A 15 19.60 -2.89 -9.35
C SER A 15 18.46 -2.02 -8.80
N MET A 16 17.24 -2.18 -9.34
CA MET A 16 16.10 -1.37 -8.96
C MET A 16 15.34 -1.98 -7.80
N SER A 17 14.78 -1.14 -6.92
CA SER A 17 13.80 -1.57 -5.93
C SER A 17 12.55 -2.15 -6.59
N LEU A 18 11.83 -3.03 -5.87
CA LEU A 18 10.58 -3.61 -6.36
C LEU A 18 9.58 -2.53 -6.81
N GLN A 19 9.49 -1.42 -6.07
CA GLN A 19 8.62 -0.30 -6.40
C GLN A 19 9.03 0.41 -7.70
N GLU A 20 10.34 0.55 -7.96
CA GLU A 20 10.82 1.14 -9.21
C GLU A 20 10.55 0.21 -10.40
N ILE A 21 10.71 -1.10 -10.21
CA ILE A 21 10.38 -2.10 -11.24
C ILE A 21 8.90 -1.99 -11.60
N VAL A 22 7.99 -1.93 -10.62
CA VAL A 22 6.54 -1.77 -10.86
C VAL A 22 6.22 -0.50 -11.66
N LYS A 23 6.95 0.60 -11.41
CA LYS A 23 6.73 1.87 -12.13
C LYS A 23 7.24 1.88 -13.56
N LYS A 24 8.26 1.07 -13.89
CA LYS A 24 9.05 1.21 -15.12
C LYS A 24 8.98 0.00 -16.05
N ALA A 25 8.71 -1.19 -15.49
CA ALA A 25 8.70 -2.43 -16.25
C ALA A 25 7.37 -2.66 -16.98
N ASP A 26 7.41 -3.55 -17.95
CA ASP A 26 6.25 -4.09 -18.65
C ASP A 26 6.29 -5.63 -18.71
N GLY A 27 5.27 -6.23 -19.35
CA GLY A 27 5.20 -7.66 -19.62
C GLY A 27 5.40 -8.55 -18.38
N PRO A 28 6.14 -9.67 -18.51
CA PRO A 28 6.34 -10.63 -17.43
C PRO A 28 7.06 -10.07 -16.20
N ILE A 29 8.01 -9.14 -16.39
CA ILE A 29 8.73 -8.50 -15.27
C ILE A 29 7.74 -7.67 -14.45
N PHE A 30 6.98 -6.78 -15.12
CA PHE A 30 5.91 -6.01 -14.45
C PHE A 30 4.92 -6.92 -13.72
N ASN A 31 4.38 -7.94 -14.40
CA ASN A 31 3.36 -8.80 -13.81
C ASN A 31 3.83 -9.46 -12.50
N ASN A 32 5.06 -10.00 -12.49
CA ASN A 32 5.61 -10.64 -11.29
C ASN A 32 5.96 -9.63 -10.20
N ALA A 33 6.54 -8.50 -10.56
CA ALA A 33 6.88 -7.43 -9.62
C ALA A 33 5.62 -6.82 -8.99
N ALA A 34 4.63 -6.47 -9.82
CA ALA A 34 3.40 -5.86 -9.36
C ALA A 34 2.59 -6.82 -8.47
N GLN A 35 2.48 -8.11 -8.84
CA GLN A 35 1.80 -9.07 -7.96
C GLN A 35 2.50 -9.22 -6.61
N ALA A 36 3.82 -9.31 -6.57
CA ALA A 36 4.55 -9.36 -5.31
C ALA A 36 4.30 -8.09 -4.47
N TRP A 37 4.42 -6.92 -5.07
CA TRP A 37 4.19 -5.64 -4.41
C TRP A 37 2.75 -5.47 -3.94
N ASN A 38 1.75 -5.75 -4.80
CA ASN A 38 0.33 -5.61 -4.50
C ASN A 38 -0.08 -6.47 -3.30
N HIS A 39 0.36 -7.73 -3.26
CA HIS A 39 0.05 -8.63 -2.15
C HIS A 39 0.72 -8.18 -0.85
N THR A 40 2.00 -7.78 -0.89
CA THR A 40 2.68 -7.23 0.28
C THR A 40 1.93 -6.00 0.80
N PHE A 41 1.60 -5.07 -0.07
CA PHE A 41 0.85 -3.86 0.27
C PHE A 41 -0.54 -4.16 0.84
N PHE A 42 -1.25 -5.15 0.27
CA PHE A 42 -2.56 -5.60 0.72
C PHE A 42 -2.51 -6.22 2.11
N PHE A 43 -1.64 -7.20 2.33
CA PHE A 43 -1.57 -7.88 3.62
C PHE A 43 -1.08 -6.97 4.76
N LEU A 44 -0.17 -6.05 4.50
CA LEU A 44 0.32 -5.09 5.51
C LEU A 44 -0.77 -4.14 6.03
N MET A 45 -1.88 -3.97 5.34
CA MET A 45 -2.97 -3.11 5.79
C MET A 45 -4.14 -3.88 6.43
N LEU A 46 -4.02 -5.17 6.62
CA LEU A 46 -5.04 -5.99 7.26
C LEU A 46 -4.70 -6.26 8.72
N THR A 47 -5.73 -6.27 9.58
CA THR A 47 -5.61 -6.59 10.99
C THR A 47 -6.85 -7.32 11.48
N PRO A 48 -6.72 -8.32 12.38
CA PRO A 48 -7.85 -8.89 13.09
C PRO A 48 -8.38 -7.97 14.20
N ASP A 49 -7.56 -7.01 14.65
CA ASP A 49 -7.88 -6.09 15.73
C ASP A 49 -8.47 -4.79 15.15
N GLN A 50 -9.79 -4.77 15.01
CA GLN A 50 -10.50 -3.59 14.51
C GLN A 50 -10.28 -2.36 15.39
N LYS A 51 -9.90 -1.26 14.74
CA LYS A 51 -9.84 0.06 15.32
C LYS A 51 -10.76 1.02 14.57
N PRO A 52 -11.31 2.04 15.24
CA PRO A 52 -12.06 3.07 14.56
C PRO A 52 -11.15 3.83 13.58
N MET A 53 -11.73 4.29 12.47
CA MET A 53 -11.02 5.14 11.52
C MET A 53 -10.59 6.45 12.20
N PRO A 54 -9.30 6.85 12.11
CA PRO A 54 -8.84 8.14 12.63
C PRO A 54 -9.63 9.31 12.02
N GLN A 55 -10.02 10.29 12.84
CA GLN A 55 -10.83 11.43 12.40
C GLN A 55 -10.21 12.17 11.21
N LYS A 56 -8.88 12.38 11.23
CA LYS A 56 -8.14 13.03 10.14
C LYS A 56 -8.30 12.30 8.79
N LEU A 57 -8.37 10.97 8.82
CA LEU A 57 -8.62 10.14 7.64
C LEU A 57 -10.08 10.26 7.20
N ALA A 58 -11.03 10.20 8.14
CA ALA A 58 -12.45 10.36 7.85
C ALA A 58 -12.74 11.72 7.19
N ASP A 59 -12.16 12.81 7.71
CA ASP A 59 -12.30 14.15 7.16
C ASP A 59 -11.72 14.25 5.73
N ARG A 60 -10.56 13.60 5.49
CA ARG A 60 -9.94 13.56 4.16
C ARG A 60 -10.83 12.79 3.17
N ILE A 61 -11.37 11.66 3.57
CA ILE A 61 -12.29 10.86 2.75
C ILE A 61 -13.57 11.66 2.48
N ALA A 62 -14.17 12.26 3.51
CA ALA A 62 -15.37 13.06 3.37
C ALA A 62 -15.18 14.27 2.45
N ARG A 63 -14.01 14.90 2.46
CA ARG A 63 -13.65 15.99 1.54
C ARG A 63 -13.77 15.56 0.07
N ASP A 64 -13.30 14.34 -0.25
CA ASP A 64 -13.13 13.90 -1.63
C ASP A 64 -14.33 13.08 -2.14
N PHE A 65 -15.08 12.42 -1.25
CA PHE A 65 -16.21 11.54 -1.57
C PHE A 65 -17.55 11.97 -0.96
N GLY A 66 -17.57 13.03 -0.16
CA GLY A 66 -18.79 13.52 0.51
C GLY A 66 -19.00 12.91 1.91
N SER A 67 -18.77 11.61 2.09
CA SER A 67 -18.79 10.93 3.39
C SER A 67 -17.96 9.65 3.35
N VAL A 68 -17.69 9.06 4.53
CA VAL A 68 -17.04 7.75 4.66
C VAL A 68 -17.94 6.65 4.08
N GLU A 69 -19.24 6.74 4.29
CA GLU A 69 -20.24 5.80 3.78
C GLU A 69 -20.29 5.82 2.25
N ALA A 70 -20.35 7.02 1.65
CA ALA A 70 -20.31 7.18 0.21
C ALA A 70 -19.03 6.61 -0.42
N PHE A 71 -17.89 6.86 0.22
CA PHE A 71 -16.62 6.25 -0.18
C PHE A 71 -16.68 4.72 -0.15
N LYS A 72 -17.15 4.13 0.96
CA LYS A 72 -17.24 2.67 1.09
C LYS A 72 -18.18 2.06 0.04
N GLU A 73 -19.30 2.74 -0.25
CA GLU A 73 -20.24 2.32 -1.28
C GLU A 73 -19.61 2.37 -2.67
N GLU A 74 -18.97 3.49 -3.03
CA GLU A 74 -18.32 3.68 -4.33
C GLU A 74 -17.17 2.67 -4.53
N PHE A 75 -16.33 2.49 -3.51
CA PHE A 75 -15.23 1.52 -3.54
C PHE A 75 -15.75 0.09 -3.69
N SER A 76 -16.77 -0.29 -2.90
CA SER A 76 -17.38 -1.63 -2.98
C SER A 76 -18.03 -1.88 -4.33
N LYS A 77 -18.69 -0.89 -4.92
CA LYS A 77 -19.26 -0.95 -6.26
C LYS A 77 -18.17 -1.14 -7.31
N ALA A 78 -17.09 -0.38 -7.23
CA ALA A 78 -15.95 -0.50 -8.14
C ALA A 78 -15.29 -1.88 -8.05
N ALA A 79 -15.07 -2.39 -6.84
CA ALA A 79 -14.48 -3.71 -6.58
C ALA A 79 -15.36 -4.86 -7.07
N THR A 80 -16.68 -4.77 -6.84
CA THR A 80 -17.65 -5.78 -7.32
C THR A 80 -17.74 -5.77 -8.83
N GLY A 81 -17.74 -4.57 -9.43
CA GLY A 81 -17.95 -4.37 -10.87
C GLY A 81 -16.72 -4.62 -11.73
N LEU A 82 -15.53 -4.79 -11.16
CA LEU A 82 -14.34 -5.08 -11.94
C LEU A 82 -14.48 -6.46 -12.62
N PHE A 83 -14.50 -6.43 -13.95
CA PHE A 83 -14.64 -7.64 -14.74
C PHE A 83 -13.35 -8.48 -14.69
N GLY A 84 -13.49 -9.75 -14.33
CA GLY A 84 -12.37 -10.70 -14.21
C GLY A 84 -11.52 -10.48 -12.97
N SER A 85 -10.24 -10.78 -13.10
CA SER A 85 -9.23 -10.67 -12.04
C SER A 85 -8.62 -9.28 -12.01
N GLY A 86 -8.33 -8.77 -10.81
CA GLY A 86 -7.69 -7.47 -10.66
C GLY A 86 -7.71 -6.94 -9.24
N TRP A 87 -7.50 -5.65 -9.13
CA TRP A 87 -7.36 -4.91 -7.89
C TRP A 87 -8.16 -3.61 -7.94
N THR A 88 -8.85 -3.28 -6.86
CA THR A 88 -9.46 -1.96 -6.70
C THR A 88 -8.67 -1.18 -5.66
N TRP A 89 -8.37 0.07 -5.98
CA TRP A 89 -7.46 0.93 -5.24
C TRP A 89 -8.16 2.21 -4.80
N LEU A 90 -7.87 2.65 -3.58
CA LEU A 90 -7.88 4.05 -3.22
C LEU A 90 -6.48 4.59 -3.48
N ALA A 91 -6.36 5.63 -4.28
CA ALA A 91 -5.08 6.24 -4.63
C ALA A 91 -5.15 7.76 -4.52
N ALA A 92 -4.03 8.40 -4.22
CA ALA A 92 -3.91 9.85 -4.20
C ALA A 92 -3.19 10.36 -5.46
N ASP A 93 -3.65 11.44 -6.03
CA ASP A 93 -2.92 12.16 -7.07
C ASP A 93 -1.80 13.04 -6.47
N LYS A 94 -1.08 13.76 -7.33
CA LYS A 94 0.02 14.66 -6.93
C LYS A 94 -0.41 15.81 -6.01
N ASP A 95 -1.69 16.19 -6.04
CA ASP A 95 -2.27 17.25 -5.21
C ASP A 95 -2.91 16.69 -3.92
N GLY A 96 -2.77 15.37 -3.72
CA GLY A 96 -3.29 14.64 -2.58
C GLY A 96 -4.80 14.40 -2.62
N LYS A 97 -5.47 14.58 -3.77
CA LYS A 97 -6.87 14.23 -3.94
C LYS A 97 -7.00 12.71 -4.06
N LEU A 98 -7.92 12.15 -3.29
CA LEU A 98 -8.21 10.73 -3.30
C LEU A 98 -9.16 10.37 -4.44
N GLN A 99 -8.89 9.22 -5.06
CA GLN A 99 -9.73 8.66 -6.12
C GLN A 99 -9.75 7.14 -6.07
N ILE A 100 -10.85 6.55 -6.52
CA ILE A 100 -10.99 5.09 -6.65
C ILE A 100 -10.67 4.72 -8.08
N ILE A 101 -9.79 3.73 -8.27
CA ILE A 101 -9.47 3.15 -9.57
C ILE A 101 -9.49 1.63 -9.49
N SER A 102 -9.93 0.99 -10.55
CA SER A 102 -9.89 -0.46 -10.70
C SER A 102 -8.94 -0.84 -11.83
N GLU A 103 -8.07 -1.79 -11.56
CA GLU A 103 -7.01 -2.23 -12.47
C GLU A 103 -7.10 -3.73 -12.69
N SER A 104 -7.11 -4.14 -13.95
CA SER A 104 -7.13 -5.57 -14.32
C SER A 104 -5.79 -6.25 -14.03
N ASN A 105 -5.84 -7.55 -13.77
CA ASN A 105 -4.67 -8.41 -13.57
C ASN A 105 -3.74 -7.90 -12.46
N ALA A 106 -2.49 -7.56 -12.79
CA ALA A 106 -1.49 -7.04 -11.85
C ALA A 106 -1.47 -5.51 -11.76
N GLY A 107 -2.44 -4.83 -12.35
CA GLY A 107 -2.43 -3.37 -12.49
C GLY A 107 -2.24 -2.62 -11.17
N ASN A 108 -1.46 -1.54 -11.23
CA ASN A 108 -1.05 -0.77 -10.06
C ASN A 108 -1.09 0.74 -10.37
N PRO A 109 -1.65 1.57 -9.48
CA PRO A 109 -1.78 3.02 -9.69
C PRO A 109 -0.45 3.75 -9.89
N MET A 110 0.67 3.20 -9.41
CA MET A 110 1.99 3.80 -9.59
C MET A 110 2.40 3.94 -11.05
N THR A 111 1.90 3.08 -11.94
CA THR A 111 2.14 3.19 -13.40
C THR A 111 1.50 4.43 -14.01
N LYS A 112 0.53 5.02 -13.32
CA LYS A 112 -0.20 6.24 -13.69
C LYS A 112 0.26 7.47 -12.90
N GLY A 113 1.35 7.35 -12.14
CA GLY A 113 1.85 8.43 -11.29
C GLY A 113 1.00 8.71 -10.05
N LEU A 114 0.11 7.78 -9.67
CA LEU A 114 -0.71 7.88 -8.47
C LEU A 114 -0.05 7.18 -7.30
N LYS A 115 -0.28 7.68 -6.10
CA LYS A 115 0.19 7.06 -4.84
C LYS A 115 -0.86 6.07 -4.33
N PRO A 116 -0.55 4.77 -4.22
CA PRO A 116 -1.44 3.80 -3.57
C PRO A 116 -1.68 4.16 -2.11
N VAL A 117 -2.92 4.04 -1.65
CA VAL A 117 -3.34 4.30 -0.26
C VAL A 117 -3.97 3.06 0.36
N MET A 118 -4.89 2.42 -0.35
CA MET A 118 -5.59 1.21 0.08
C MET A 118 -5.91 0.35 -1.13
N THR A 119 -6.01 -0.97 -0.97
CA THR A 119 -6.39 -1.87 -2.06
C THR A 119 -7.17 -3.08 -1.58
N ILE A 120 -7.94 -3.67 -2.48
CA ILE A 120 -8.53 -4.99 -2.33
C ILE A 120 -8.16 -5.88 -3.52
N ASP A 121 -7.77 -7.11 -3.23
CA ASP A 121 -7.60 -8.16 -4.23
C ASP A 121 -8.95 -8.75 -4.60
N VAL A 122 -9.34 -8.66 -5.86
CA VAL A 122 -10.58 -9.27 -6.38
C VAL A 122 -10.31 -10.39 -7.40
N TRP A 123 -9.10 -10.92 -7.42
CA TRP A 123 -8.84 -12.21 -8.03
C TRP A 123 -9.65 -13.30 -7.31
N GLU A 124 -10.13 -14.31 -8.01
CA GLU A 124 -10.93 -15.39 -7.39
C GLU A 124 -10.16 -16.14 -6.30
N HIS A 125 -8.84 -16.29 -6.41
CA HIS A 125 -8.02 -16.92 -5.37
C HIS A 125 -8.11 -16.23 -4.01
N ALA A 126 -8.43 -14.94 -3.99
CA ALA A 126 -8.54 -14.17 -2.75
C ALA A 126 -9.79 -14.51 -1.92
N TYR A 127 -10.84 -15.04 -2.56
CA TYR A 127 -12.13 -15.23 -1.88
C TYR A 127 -12.82 -16.54 -2.19
N TYR A 128 -12.39 -17.32 -3.19
CA TYR A 128 -13.15 -18.46 -3.68
C TYR A 128 -13.35 -19.56 -2.65
N ILE A 129 -12.38 -19.81 -1.77
CA ILE A 129 -12.49 -20.89 -0.77
C ILE A 129 -13.70 -20.69 0.14
N ASP A 130 -13.90 -19.47 0.66
CA ASP A 130 -14.96 -19.17 1.62
C ASP A 130 -16.23 -18.62 0.97
N TYR A 131 -16.09 -17.87 -0.08
CA TYR A 131 -17.20 -17.11 -0.70
C TYR A 131 -17.65 -17.66 -2.05
N ARG A 132 -16.89 -18.53 -2.72
CA ARG A 132 -17.16 -19.01 -4.07
C ARG A 132 -17.30 -17.84 -5.05
N ASN A 133 -18.45 -17.75 -5.73
CA ASN A 133 -18.76 -16.66 -6.66
C ASN A 133 -19.35 -15.39 -5.98
N ARG A 134 -19.45 -15.39 -4.65
CA ARG A 134 -20.04 -14.27 -3.91
C ARG A 134 -19.00 -13.18 -3.58
N ARG A 135 -18.42 -12.57 -4.62
CA ARG A 135 -17.43 -11.49 -4.46
C ARG A 135 -17.95 -10.33 -3.58
N ALA A 136 -19.23 -9.98 -3.70
CA ALA A 136 -19.83 -8.91 -2.89
C ALA A 136 -19.81 -9.22 -1.38
N ASP A 137 -20.01 -10.47 -0.99
CA ASP A 137 -19.95 -10.89 0.42
C ASP A 137 -18.50 -10.79 0.96
N PHE A 138 -17.52 -11.20 0.15
CA PHE A 138 -16.10 -11.01 0.46
C PHE A 138 -15.75 -9.54 0.68
N ILE A 139 -16.17 -8.64 -0.24
CA ILE A 139 -15.93 -7.20 -0.12
C ILE A 139 -16.58 -6.63 1.15
N LYS A 140 -17.77 -7.12 1.52
CA LYS A 140 -18.41 -6.73 2.78
C LYS A 140 -17.58 -7.12 3.99
N SER A 141 -17.04 -8.33 4.02
CA SER A 141 -16.18 -8.80 5.13
C SER A 141 -14.82 -8.11 5.15
N TYR A 142 -14.28 -7.70 4.00
CA TYR A 142 -13.03 -6.99 3.90
C TYR A 142 -12.99 -5.69 4.74
N TRP A 143 -14.11 -4.95 4.81
CA TRP A 143 -14.19 -3.72 5.60
C TRP A 143 -13.93 -3.91 7.09
N GLU A 144 -14.12 -5.14 7.59
CA GLU A 144 -13.90 -5.53 8.98
C GLU A 144 -12.42 -5.79 9.31
N LEU A 145 -11.55 -5.86 8.31
CA LEU A 145 -10.14 -6.26 8.46
C LEU A 145 -9.15 -5.11 8.25
N ILE A 146 -9.61 -3.91 7.90
CA ILE A 146 -8.71 -2.82 7.53
C ILE A 146 -8.08 -2.18 8.76
N ASP A 147 -6.76 -2.11 8.78
CA ASP A 147 -5.99 -1.26 9.69
C ASP A 147 -6.04 0.20 9.20
N TRP A 148 -7.00 0.94 9.71
CA TRP A 148 -7.20 2.34 9.34
C TRP A 148 -6.06 3.25 9.76
N ASP A 149 -5.28 2.90 10.77
CA ASP A 149 -4.09 3.65 11.17
C ASP A 149 -3.04 3.58 10.04
N LYS A 150 -2.80 2.39 9.48
CA LYS A 150 -1.88 2.22 8.33
C LYS A 150 -2.35 2.96 7.07
N VAL A 151 -3.65 2.93 6.80
CA VAL A 151 -4.23 3.71 5.68
C VAL A 151 -4.01 5.21 5.92
N ALA A 152 -4.22 5.69 7.14
CA ALA A 152 -3.98 7.09 7.51
C ALA A 152 -2.50 7.48 7.36
N ASP A 153 -1.58 6.64 7.79
CA ASP A 153 -0.13 6.89 7.70
C ASP A 153 0.37 7.00 6.25
N ARG A 154 -0.26 6.29 5.33
CA ARG A 154 0.04 6.43 3.90
C ARG A 154 -0.40 7.78 3.32
N ILE A 155 -1.43 8.40 3.88
CA ILE A 155 -1.89 9.75 3.48
C ILE A 155 -1.14 10.83 4.27
N PHE A 156 -0.96 10.61 5.57
CA PHE A 156 -0.36 11.52 6.53
C PHE A 156 0.87 10.86 7.18
N PRO A 157 1.96 10.66 6.44
CA PRO A 157 3.10 9.90 6.92
C PRO A 157 3.71 10.57 8.15
N ARG A 158 3.84 9.79 9.22
CA ARG A 158 4.45 10.21 10.48
C ARG A 158 5.97 10.05 10.40
N LYS A 159 6.68 10.94 11.08
CA LYS A 159 8.12 10.80 11.30
C LYS A 159 8.39 9.95 12.53
N TYR A 160 9.50 9.23 12.51
CA TYR A 160 9.92 8.38 13.62
C TYR A 160 11.35 8.71 14.01
N HIS A 161 11.61 8.91 15.30
CA HIS A 161 12.96 9.11 15.81
C HIS A 161 13.52 7.82 16.41
N CYS A 162 14.81 7.57 16.19
CA CYS A 162 15.54 6.50 16.86
C CYS A 162 15.73 6.86 18.33
N THR A 163 15.42 5.91 19.24
CA THR A 163 15.54 6.16 20.70
C THR A 163 16.97 6.17 21.21
N ALA A 164 17.95 5.73 20.40
CA ALA A 164 19.36 5.62 20.78
C ALA A 164 20.27 6.65 20.12
N CYS A 165 19.81 7.34 19.06
CA CYS A 165 20.57 8.39 18.37
C CYS A 165 19.63 9.48 17.85
N ASP A 166 20.18 10.52 17.26
CA ASP A 166 19.40 11.68 16.76
C ASP A 166 18.81 11.46 15.36
N TYR A 167 18.87 10.23 14.81
CA TYR A 167 18.31 9.95 13.50
C TYR A 167 16.79 10.01 13.52
N VAL A 168 16.22 10.74 12.56
CA VAL A 168 14.78 10.81 12.32
C VAL A 168 14.48 10.27 10.94
N TYR A 169 13.72 9.19 10.88
CA TYR A 169 13.15 8.74 9.63
C TYR A 169 12.05 9.69 9.18
N ASP A 170 12.23 10.29 8.01
CA ASP A 170 11.24 11.15 7.36
C ASP A 170 10.73 10.45 6.11
N PRO A 171 9.46 10.00 6.08
CA PRO A 171 8.90 9.33 4.92
C PRO A 171 9.02 10.11 3.61
N ALA A 172 9.04 11.45 3.67
CA ALA A 172 9.23 12.26 2.47
C ALA A 172 10.61 12.07 1.83
N LYS A 173 11.61 11.69 2.61
CA LYS A 173 12.99 11.45 2.16
C LYS A 173 13.26 9.98 1.90
N GLY A 174 12.61 9.08 2.65
CA GLY A 174 12.95 7.66 2.70
C GLY A 174 14.35 7.40 3.26
N ASP A 175 14.93 6.29 2.88
CA ASP A 175 16.33 5.92 3.09
C ASP A 175 16.84 5.17 1.84
N PRO A 176 17.14 5.91 0.75
CA PRO A 176 17.51 5.32 -0.53
C PRO A 176 18.79 4.48 -0.46
N GLU A 177 19.71 4.80 0.46
CA GLU A 177 20.95 4.04 0.65
C GLU A 177 20.68 2.62 1.18
N SER A 178 19.60 2.47 1.97
CA SER A 178 19.11 1.16 2.43
C SER A 178 17.96 0.61 1.56
N GLY A 179 17.74 1.16 0.37
CA GLY A 179 16.71 0.69 -0.57
C GLY A 179 15.27 1.15 -0.26
N ILE A 180 15.08 2.08 0.67
CA ILE A 180 13.77 2.62 1.04
C ILE A 180 13.48 3.89 0.24
N ALA A 181 12.57 3.79 -0.71
CA ALA A 181 12.23 4.92 -1.58
C ALA A 181 11.54 6.07 -0.82
N PRO A 182 11.74 7.34 -1.27
CA PRO A 182 10.93 8.46 -0.80
C PRO A 182 9.44 8.20 -0.96
N GLY A 183 8.65 8.57 0.06
CA GLY A 183 7.20 8.32 0.12
C GLY A 183 6.81 7.01 0.82
N THR A 184 7.77 6.19 1.27
CA THR A 184 7.51 4.98 2.05
C THR A 184 7.12 5.37 3.48
N ALA A 185 5.97 4.90 3.97
CA ALA A 185 5.62 5.06 5.37
C ALA A 185 6.54 4.18 6.24
N PHE A 186 6.82 4.58 7.47
CA PHE A 186 7.70 3.83 8.38
C PHE A 186 7.20 2.40 8.60
N GLU A 187 5.90 2.22 8.66
CA GLU A 187 5.23 0.95 8.84
C GLU A 187 5.43 0.00 7.66
N ASP A 188 5.62 0.55 6.46
CA ASP A 188 5.80 -0.20 5.21
C ASP A 188 7.29 -0.53 4.92
N ILE A 189 8.23 -0.09 5.79
CA ILE A 189 9.64 -0.46 5.70
C ILE A 189 9.80 -1.94 6.09
N PRO A 190 10.66 -2.72 5.40
CA PRO A 190 10.97 -4.09 5.78
C PRO A 190 11.40 -4.23 7.26
N ASP A 191 11.03 -5.34 7.90
CA ASP A 191 11.29 -5.53 9.34
C ASP A 191 12.78 -5.73 9.65
N ASP A 192 13.58 -6.13 8.68
CA ASP A 192 15.01 -6.28 8.76
C ASP A 192 15.80 -4.97 8.54
N TRP A 193 15.11 -3.87 8.21
CA TRP A 193 15.74 -2.56 8.11
C TRP A 193 16.26 -2.09 9.46
N VAL A 194 17.43 -1.47 9.45
CA VAL A 194 18.08 -0.92 10.64
C VAL A 194 18.37 0.57 10.48
N CYS A 195 18.48 1.25 11.60
CA CYS A 195 18.86 2.67 11.64
C CYS A 195 20.20 2.88 10.91
N PRO A 196 20.29 3.74 9.89
CA PRO A 196 21.50 3.96 9.12
C PRO A 196 22.65 4.61 9.94
N VAL A 197 22.33 5.16 11.12
CA VAL A 197 23.30 5.81 11.99
C VAL A 197 23.84 4.86 13.07
N CYS A 198 22.99 4.09 13.75
CA CYS A 198 23.38 3.28 14.91
C CYS A 198 23.08 1.78 14.77
N GLY A 199 22.46 1.33 13.69
CA GLY A 199 22.20 -0.09 13.42
C GLY A 199 21.06 -0.72 14.22
N LEU A 200 20.29 0.02 15.02
CA LEU A 200 19.16 -0.53 15.74
C LEU A 200 17.95 -0.80 14.83
N TYR A 201 17.17 -1.84 15.17
CA TYR A 201 15.97 -2.24 14.43
C TYR A 201 14.80 -1.28 14.63
N LYS A 202 13.77 -1.43 13.80
CA LYS A 202 12.54 -0.62 13.78
C LYS A 202 11.83 -0.47 15.13
N ASP A 203 11.85 -1.51 15.97
CA ASP A 203 11.26 -1.53 17.30
C ASP A 203 11.86 -0.50 18.28
N SER A 204 13.05 0.01 17.95
CA SER A 204 13.73 1.08 18.70
C SER A 204 13.32 2.48 18.28
N PHE A 205 12.32 2.62 17.40
CA PHE A 205 11.86 3.92 16.93
C PHE A 205 10.53 4.30 17.57
N LYS A 206 10.34 5.60 17.81
CA LYS A 206 9.11 6.19 18.34
C LYS A 206 8.62 7.31 17.44
N ILE A 207 7.30 7.49 17.41
CA ILE A 207 6.66 8.59 16.67
C ILE A 207 7.19 9.93 17.17
N VAL A 208 7.51 10.82 16.24
CA VAL A 208 7.77 12.23 16.56
C VAL A 208 6.42 12.91 16.79
N GLU A 209 6.13 13.28 18.04
CA GLU A 209 4.93 14.06 18.34
C GLU A 209 5.08 15.47 17.77
N GLU A 210 4.19 15.85 16.85
CA GLU A 210 4.06 17.25 16.42
C GLU A 210 3.44 18.04 17.57
N LYS A 211 4.19 19.06 18.07
CA LYS A 211 3.70 20.00 19.10
C LYS A 211 2.74 21.01 18.49
#